data_b4c743babbd9fea38d77dd844fcef864
#
_entry.id   b4c743babbd9fea38d77dd844fcef864
#
_cell.length_a   1.000
_cell.length_b   1.000
_cell.length_c   1.000
_cell.angle_alpha   90.00
_cell.angle_beta   90.00
_cell.angle_gamma   90.00
#
_symmetry.space_group_name_H-M   'P 1'
#
loop_
_entity.id
_entity.type
_entity.pdbx_description
1 polymer ?
#
loop_
_entity_poly.entity_id
_entity_poly.type
_entity_poly.pdbx_seq_one_letter_code
_entity_poly.pdbx_strand_id
1 'polypeptide(L)'
;LAKKKHNKINPIILTLICAVLLFAAYISLSTLALGLWGQTVMGTVDSYDSRLDDTNGGENRSRTVSKGYYFSVDGKEYRGYVMYRSDEAWPRLDAGETRSERISYFSFFPYISKPSMLTDFDKMGTAGFLYHLFAPMGCLFLFLLVTGRLKKKEKQQKRN
;
A
#
# COMPACT_ATOMS: atom_id res chain seq x y z
N LEU A 1 32.07 -5.48 -36.90
CA LEU A 1 31.77 -5.71 -35.47
C LEU A 1 30.91 -4.53 -34.97
N ALA A 2 29.59 -4.75 -34.88
CA ALA A 2 28.65 -3.72 -34.43
C ALA A 2 28.87 -3.45 -32.92
N LYS A 3 29.26 -2.23 -32.59
CA LYS A 3 29.36 -1.76 -31.20
C LYS A 3 27.97 -1.80 -30.54
N LYS A 4 27.74 -2.72 -29.62
CA LYS A 4 26.51 -2.87 -28.84
C LYS A 4 26.31 -1.59 -28.03
N LYS A 5 25.37 -0.72 -28.47
CA LYS A 5 25.02 0.53 -27.79
C LYS A 5 24.46 0.21 -26.40
N HIS A 6 25.25 0.35 -25.38
CA HIS A 6 24.84 0.18 -23.99
C HIS A 6 23.88 1.31 -23.62
N ASN A 7 22.60 1.06 -23.63
CA ASN A 7 21.61 1.99 -23.11
C ASN A 7 21.89 2.23 -21.61
N LYS A 8 22.40 3.40 -21.30
CA LYS A 8 22.53 3.88 -19.92
C LYS A 8 21.11 4.22 -19.43
N ILE A 9 20.63 3.51 -18.43
CA ILE A 9 19.36 3.85 -17.78
C ILE A 9 19.56 5.22 -17.14
N ASN A 10 18.61 6.14 -17.38
CA ASN A 10 18.65 7.48 -16.79
C ASN A 10 18.58 7.32 -15.24
N PRO A 11 19.50 7.95 -14.49
CA PRO A 11 19.53 7.85 -13.02
C PRO A 11 18.23 8.31 -12.36
N ILE A 12 17.53 9.26 -12.96
CA ILE A 12 16.23 9.74 -12.47
C ILE A 12 15.18 8.61 -12.55
N ILE A 13 15.09 7.92 -13.69
CA ILE A 13 14.16 6.79 -13.88
C ILE A 13 14.46 5.68 -12.88
N LEU A 14 15.74 5.39 -12.66
CA LEU A 14 16.16 4.39 -11.70
C LEU A 14 15.75 4.74 -10.28
N THR A 15 15.99 5.98 -9.85
CA THR A 15 15.57 6.45 -8.52
C THR A 15 14.06 6.33 -8.36
N LEU A 16 13.29 6.68 -9.39
CA LEU A 16 11.84 6.55 -9.38
C LEU A 16 11.41 5.08 -9.21
N ILE A 17 12.01 4.16 -9.97
CA ILE A 17 11.72 2.73 -9.85
C ILE A 17 12.03 2.23 -8.43
N CYS A 18 13.17 2.59 -7.87
CA CYS A 18 13.52 2.22 -6.50
C CYS A 18 12.53 2.77 -5.47
N ALA A 19 12.12 4.03 -5.61
CA ALA A 19 11.13 4.65 -4.73
C ALA A 19 9.78 3.92 -4.79
N VAL A 20 9.29 3.58 -5.98
CA VAL A 20 8.04 2.83 -6.16
C VAL A 20 8.13 1.43 -5.53
N LEU A 21 9.24 0.71 -5.72
CA LEU A 21 9.44 -0.62 -5.12
C LEU A 21 9.47 -0.57 -3.59
N LEU A 22 10.16 0.42 -3.02
CA LEU A 22 10.21 0.62 -1.57
C LEU A 22 8.84 1.00 -1.00
N PHE A 23 8.10 1.85 -1.69
CA PHE A 23 6.75 2.23 -1.30
C PHE A 23 5.77 1.05 -1.35
N ALA A 24 5.82 0.23 -2.39
CA ALA A 24 5.02 -1.00 -2.50
C ALA A 24 5.34 -2.00 -1.39
N ALA A 25 6.63 -2.19 -1.09
CA ALA A 25 7.07 -3.03 0.03
C ALA A 25 6.56 -2.50 1.38
N TYR A 26 6.64 -1.18 1.60
CA TYR A 26 6.13 -0.53 2.81
C TYR A 26 4.62 -0.74 3.00
N ILE A 27 3.81 -0.58 1.93
CA ILE A 27 2.36 -0.80 2.00
C ILE A 27 2.05 -2.24 2.46
N SER A 28 2.70 -3.24 1.86
CA SER A 28 2.47 -4.65 2.20
C SER A 28 2.97 -5.00 3.61
N LEU A 29 4.18 -4.57 3.97
CA LEU A 29 4.73 -4.81 5.30
C LEU A 29 3.91 -4.14 6.40
N SER A 30 3.47 -2.89 6.20
CA SER A 30 2.62 -2.21 7.17
C SER A 30 1.28 -2.91 7.37
N THR A 31 0.69 -3.50 6.32
CA THR A 31 -0.54 -4.28 6.43
C THR A 31 -0.33 -5.54 7.27
N LEU A 32 0.70 -6.33 6.98
CA LEU A 32 1.03 -7.53 7.77
C LEU A 32 1.36 -7.19 9.22
N ALA A 33 2.20 -6.19 9.42
CA ALA A 33 2.63 -5.80 10.76
C ALA A 33 1.47 -5.27 11.61
N LEU A 34 0.54 -4.52 11.02
CA LEU A 34 -0.69 -4.09 11.70
C LEU A 34 -1.60 -5.29 12.04
N GLY A 35 -1.69 -6.28 11.17
CA GLY A 35 -2.46 -7.50 11.44
C GLY A 35 -1.87 -8.35 12.57
N LEU A 36 -0.53 -8.39 12.71
CA LEU A 36 0.16 -9.19 13.73
C LEU A 36 0.30 -8.48 15.07
N TRP A 37 0.61 -7.18 15.05
CA TRP A 37 0.98 -6.41 16.26
C TRP A 37 0.20 -5.12 16.44
N GLY A 38 -0.74 -4.82 15.55
CA GLY A 38 -1.57 -3.63 15.64
C GLY A 38 -2.57 -3.73 16.79
N GLN A 39 -2.82 -2.60 17.42
CA GLN A 39 -3.95 -2.42 18.34
C GLN A 39 -5.14 -1.88 17.55
N THR A 40 -6.35 -2.08 18.06
CA THR A 40 -7.57 -1.60 17.41
C THR A 40 -8.29 -0.58 18.28
N VAL A 41 -8.83 0.45 17.65
CA VAL A 41 -9.68 1.47 18.28
C VAL A 41 -10.88 1.75 17.36
N MET A 42 -11.96 2.25 17.92
CA MET A 42 -13.07 2.76 17.12
C MET A 42 -12.68 4.14 16.56
N GLY A 43 -12.70 4.24 15.26
CA GLY A 43 -12.51 5.50 14.55
C GLY A 43 -13.77 5.90 13.81
N THR A 44 -13.74 7.09 13.24
CA THR A 44 -14.82 7.66 12.44
C THR A 44 -14.35 7.83 11.01
N VAL A 45 -15.10 7.28 10.07
CA VAL A 45 -14.93 7.51 8.63
C VAL A 45 -15.75 8.74 8.27
N ASP A 46 -15.10 9.79 7.79
CA ASP A 46 -15.69 11.07 7.42
C ASP A 46 -15.72 11.32 5.92
N SER A 47 -15.00 10.54 5.15
CA SER A 47 -15.09 10.54 3.70
C SER A 47 -14.99 9.11 3.15
N TYR A 48 -15.91 8.81 2.25
CA TYR A 48 -16.01 7.51 1.64
C TYR A 48 -16.39 7.67 0.18
N ASP A 49 -15.53 7.28 -0.73
CA ASP A 49 -15.77 7.36 -2.16
C ASP A 49 -15.40 6.06 -2.85
N SER A 50 -16.31 5.54 -3.68
CA SER A 50 -16.00 4.46 -4.61
C SER A 50 -15.48 5.09 -5.89
N ARG A 51 -14.19 4.96 -6.17
CA ARG A 51 -13.65 5.31 -7.48
C ARG A 51 -14.01 4.23 -8.49
N LEU A 52 -14.80 4.63 -9.42
CA LEU A 52 -14.89 4.28 -10.82
C LEU A 52 -14.26 2.97 -11.32
N ASP A 53 -15.08 1.94 -11.30
CA ASP A 53 -15.33 1.17 -12.51
C ASP A 53 -16.85 0.94 -12.62
N ASP A 54 -17.63 1.94 -12.18
CA ASP A 54 -19.09 1.96 -12.15
C ASP A 54 -19.77 2.03 -13.53
N THR A 55 -19.01 2.08 -14.61
CA THR A 55 -19.55 2.33 -15.94
C THR A 55 -20.25 1.13 -16.60
N ASN A 56 -20.26 -0.04 -15.98
CA ASN A 56 -20.91 -1.21 -16.56
C ASN A 56 -21.68 -2.03 -15.53
N GLY A 57 -22.85 -1.62 -15.20
CA GLY A 57 -23.91 -2.21 -14.34
C GLY A 57 -23.96 -3.72 -14.11
N GLY A 58 -22.96 -4.31 -13.45
CA GLY A 58 -22.96 -5.70 -13.04
C GLY A 58 -22.72 -5.81 -11.54
N GLU A 59 -23.51 -6.62 -10.87
CA GLU A 59 -23.63 -6.74 -9.41
C GLU A 59 -22.36 -7.20 -8.64
N ASN A 60 -21.28 -7.61 -9.30
CA ASN A 60 -20.10 -8.21 -8.65
C ASN A 60 -18.79 -7.69 -9.23
N ARG A 61 -18.54 -6.39 -9.19
CA ARG A 61 -17.26 -5.85 -9.67
C ARG A 61 -16.44 -5.27 -8.53
N SER A 62 -15.19 -5.72 -8.49
CA SER A 62 -14.14 -5.14 -7.67
C SER A 62 -14.05 -3.63 -7.90
N ARG A 63 -14.35 -2.85 -6.87
CA ARG A 63 -14.34 -1.38 -6.91
C ARG A 63 -13.14 -0.85 -6.15
N THR A 64 -12.54 0.22 -6.66
CA THR A 64 -11.55 0.97 -5.88
C THR A 64 -12.30 1.89 -4.92
N VAL A 65 -12.10 1.67 -3.64
CA VAL A 65 -12.73 2.40 -2.56
C VAL A 65 -11.69 3.23 -1.84
N SER A 66 -12.00 4.50 -1.57
CA SER A 66 -11.17 5.38 -0.76
C SER A 66 -11.91 5.77 0.51
N LYS A 67 -11.20 5.77 1.64
CA LYS A 67 -11.72 6.19 2.95
C LYS A 67 -10.78 7.19 3.60
N GLY A 68 -11.32 8.32 4.04
CA GLY A 68 -10.70 9.18 5.03
C GLY A 68 -11.29 8.86 6.39
N TYR A 69 -10.47 8.80 7.40
CA TYR A 69 -10.89 8.47 8.77
C TYR A 69 -10.05 9.18 9.81
N TYR A 70 -10.61 9.33 11.00
CA TYR A 70 -9.88 9.81 12.17
C TYR A 70 -10.20 8.95 13.39
N PHE A 71 -9.30 8.94 14.35
CA PHE A 71 -9.42 8.21 15.61
C PHE A 71 -8.57 8.87 16.69
N SER A 72 -8.88 8.60 17.95
CA SER A 72 -8.15 9.18 19.08
C SER A 72 -7.44 8.11 19.88
N VAL A 73 -6.19 8.39 20.24
CA VAL A 73 -5.36 7.56 21.15
C VAL A 73 -4.77 8.49 22.18
N ASP A 74 -4.94 8.18 23.46
CA ASP A 74 -4.42 8.96 24.59
C ASP A 74 -4.77 10.47 24.52
N GLY A 75 -6.00 10.77 24.08
CA GLY A 75 -6.49 12.15 23.95
C GLY A 75 -5.97 12.92 22.74
N LYS A 76 -5.17 12.30 21.87
CA LYS A 76 -4.66 12.88 20.63
C LYS A 76 -5.39 12.31 19.43
N GLU A 77 -5.85 13.18 18.54
CA GLU A 77 -6.48 12.79 17.27
C GLU A 77 -5.42 12.49 16.19
N TYR A 78 -5.66 11.40 15.46
CA TYR A 78 -4.90 10.98 14.30
C TYR A 78 -5.83 10.84 13.10
N ARG A 79 -5.33 11.19 11.92
CA ARG A 79 -6.06 11.06 10.65
C ARG A 79 -5.32 10.13 9.72
N GLY A 80 -6.09 9.34 8.97
CA GLY A 80 -5.58 8.45 7.96
C GLY A 80 -6.42 8.50 6.68
N TYR A 81 -5.82 8.02 5.62
CA TYR A 81 -6.47 7.85 4.33
C TYR A 81 -6.01 6.54 3.72
N VAL A 82 -6.94 5.78 3.16
CA VAL A 82 -6.64 4.51 2.51
C VAL A 82 -7.42 4.37 1.21
N MET A 83 -6.80 3.75 0.23
CA MET A 83 -7.42 3.33 -1.02
C MET A 83 -7.21 1.82 -1.19
N TYR A 84 -8.26 1.09 -1.50
CA TYR A 84 -8.20 -0.36 -1.66
C TYR A 84 -9.24 -0.86 -2.65
N ARG A 85 -9.09 -2.11 -3.08
CA ARG A 85 -10.12 -2.80 -3.86
C ARG A 85 -11.11 -3.48 -2.93
N SER A 86 -12.38 -3.34 -3.22
CA SER A 86 -13.46 -4.04 -2.51
C SER A 86 -14.45 -4.61 -3.51
N ASP A 87 -14.93 -5.81 -3.22
CA ASP A 87 -16.03 -6.44 -3.97
C ASP A 87 -17.40 -5.99 -3.43
N GLU A 88 -17.42 -5.28 -2.29
CA GLU A 88 -18.63 -4.80 -1.67
C GLU A 88 -19.05 -3.45 -2.27
N ALA A 89 -20.34 -3.34 -2.60
CA ALA A 89 -20.95 -2.08 -3.00
C ALA A 89 -21.24 -1.25 -1.74
N TRP A 90 -20.36 -0.33 -1.42
CA TRP A 90 -20.57 0.59 -0.30
C TRP A 90 -21.19 1.89 -0.80
N PRO A 91 -22.29 2.36 -0.22
CA PRO A 91 -22.83 3.66 -0.57
C PRO A 91 -21.87 4.76 -0.15
N ARG A 92 -21.80 5.84 -0.94
CA ARG A 92 -21.06 7.04 -0.56
C ARG A 92 -21.63 7.63 0.72
N LEU A 93 -20.78 8.33 1.47
CA LEU A 93 -21.25 9.18 2.56
C LEU A 93 -21.83 10.48 2.01
N ASP A 94 -22.96 10.87 2.51
CA ASP A 94 -23.52 12.19 2.23
C ASP A 94 -22.73 13.29 2.96
N ALA A 95 -22.90 14.53 2.56
CA ALA A 95 -22.20 15.65 3.19
C ALA A 95 -22.55 15.72 4.69
N GLY A 96 -21.54 15.55 5.55
CA GLY A 96 -21.67 15.51 7.01
C GLY A 96 -22.05 14.15 7.60
N GLU A 97 -22.26 13.13 6.78
CA GLU A 97 -22.45 11.75 7.26
C GLU A 97 -21.10 11.18 7.73
N THR A 98 -21.15 10.40 8.80
CA THR A 98 -19.97 9.69 9.34
C THR A 98 -20.34 8.26 9.67
N ARG A 99 -19.34 7.36 9.64
CA ARG A 99 -19.49 5.95 10.04
C ARG A 99 -18.42 5.56 11.02
N SER A 100 -18.82 4.80 12.02
CA SER A 100 -17.86 4.20 12.94
C SER A 100 -17.27 2.94 12.35
N GLU A 101 -15.93 2.83 12.38
CA GLU A 101 -15.20 1.66 11.90
C GLU A 101 -13.99 1.38 12.80
N ARG A 102 -13.63 0.11 12.93
CA ARG A 102 -12.40 -0.27 13.66
C ARG A 102 -11.17 0.11 12.84
N ILE A 103 -10.23 0.78 13.49
CA ILE A 103 -8.94 1.17 12.92
C ILE A 103 -7.83 0.41 13.64
N SER A 104 -6.99 -0.26 12.89
CA SER A 104 -5.76 -0.87 13.38
C SER A 104 -4.62 0.15 13.32
N TYR A 105 -3.84 0.27 14.39
CA TYR A 105 -2.73 1.22 14.49
C TYR A 105 -1.59 0.64 15.34
N PHE A 106 -0.39 1.19 15.22
CA PHE A 106 0.70 0.89 16.15
C PHE A 106 0.67 1.82 17.35
N SER A 107 0.67 1.28 18.57
CA SER A 107 0.66 2.08 19.82
C SER A 107 1.84 3.03 19.93
N PHE A 108 3.03 2.62 19.45
CA PHE A 108 4.24 3.45 19.45
C PHE A 108 4.28 4.48 18.32
N PHE A 109 3.50 4.30 17.25
CA PHE A 109 3.45 5.22 16.10
C PHE A 109 2.08 5.20 15.42
N PRO A 110 1.06 5.85 16.00
CA PRO A 110 -0.33 5.79 15.54
C PRO A 110 -0.58 6.36 14.14
N TYR A 111 0.38 7.09 13.57
CA TYR A 111 0.31 7.53 12.17
C TYR A 111 0.31 6.38 11.17
N ILE A 112 0.88 5.22 11.53
CA ILE A 112 0.73 4.00 10.73
C ILE A 112 -0.55 3.32 11.20
N SER A 113 -1.61 3.52 10.45
CA SER A 113 -2.93 2.99 10.74
C SER A 113 -3.65 2.59 9.46
N LYS A 114 -4.61 1.69 9.56
CA LYS A 114 -5.49 1.25 8.46
C LYS A 114 -6.82 0.78 9.05
N PRO A 115 -7.93 0.86 8.30
CA PRO A 115 -9.16 0.16 8.66
C PRO A 115 -8.88 -1.32 8.95
N SER A 116 -9.39 -1.82 10.06
CA SER A 116 -9.09 -3.18 10.54
C SER A 116 -9.50 -4.26 9.54
N MET A 117 -10.51 -4.02 8.71
CA MET A 117 -10.90 -4.94 7.64
C MET A 117 -9.76 -5.23 6.64
N LEU A 118 -8.79 -4.33 6.48
CA LEU A 118 -7.64 -4.49 5.59
C LEU A 118 -6.45 -5.19 6.26
N THR A 119 -6.47 -5.34 7.57
CA THR A 119 -5.39 -5.93 8.36
C THR A 119 -5.83 -7.23 9.05
N ASP A 120 -7.11 -7.55 9.00
CA ASP A 120 -7.70 -8.76 9.52
C ASP A 120 -7.49 -9.91 8.50
N PHE A 121 -6.68 -10.87 8.85
CA PHE A 121 -6.31 -11.97 7.97
C PHE A 121 -7.49 -12.88 7.61
N ASP A 122 -8.48 -13.02 8.49
CA ASP A 122 -9.68 -13.80 8.22
C ASP A 122 -10.53 -13.14 7.13
N LYS A 123 -10.62 -11.81 7.13
CA LYS A 123 -11.35 -11.03 6.13
C LYS A 123 -10.59 -10.85 4.83
N MET A 124 -9.26 -10.77 4.90
CA MET A 124 -8.39 -10.61 3.74
C MET A 124 -8.39 -11.84 2.83
N GLY A 125 -8.67 -13.02 3.40
CA GLY A 125 -8.60 -14.30 2.71
C GLY A 125 -7.16 -14.74 2.39
N THR A 126 -7.02 -16.02 2.03
CA THR A 126 -5.70 -16.65 1.82
C THR A 126 -4.89 -15.95 0.71
N ALA A 127 -5.52 -15.57 -0.39
CA ALA A 127 -4.84 -14.92 -1.51
C ALA A 127 -4.30 -13.54 -1.13
N GLY A 128 -5.08 -12.74 -0.39
CA GLY A 128 -4.65 -11.44 0.11
C GLY A 128 -3.50 -11.56 1.11
N PHE A 129 -3.58 -12.51 2.03
CA PHE A 129 -2.51 -12.78 2.99
C PHE A 129 -1.20 -13.17 2.26
N LEU A 130 -1.25 -14.13 1.34
CA LEU A 130 -0.08 -14.56 0.57
C LEU A 130 0.50 -13.41 -0.27
N TYR A 131 -0.36 -12.58 -0.87
CA TYR A 131 0.09 -11.40 -1.58
C TYR A 131 0.93 -10.48 -0.67
N HIS A 132 0.40 -10.10 0.49
CA HIS A 132 1.12 -9.22 1.41
C HIS A 132 2.39 -9.86 1.99
N LEU A 133 2.44 -11.18 2.11
CA LEU A 133 3.62 -11.92 2.56
C LEU A 133 4.73 -11.92 1.49
N PHE A 134 4.40 -12.18 0.23
CA PHE A 134 5.40 -12.35 -0.82
C PHE A 134 5.73 -11.06 -1.58
N ALA A 135 4.82 -10.10 -1.65
CA ALA A 135 5.06 -8.84 -2.37
C ALA A 135 6.29 -8.07 -1.84
N PRO A 136 6.52 -7.90 -0.52
CA PRO A 136 7.71 -7.21 -0.03
C PRO A 136 9.00 -7.95 -0.40
N MET A 137 8.99 -9.28 -0.37
CA MET A 137 10.15 -10.09 -0.76
C MET A 137 10.47 -9.92 -2.25
N GLY A 138 9.43 -9.94 -3.10
CA GLY A 138 9.56 -9.68 -4.53
C GLY A 138 10.08 -8.27 -4.82
N CYS A 139 9.55 -7.25 -4.16
CA CYS A 139 10.00 -5.87 -4.28
C CYS A 139 11.46 -5.71 -3.85
N LEU A 140 11.84 -6.30 -2.72
CA LEU A 140 13.22 -6.28 -2.23
C LEU A 140 14.17 -6.98 -3.20
N PHE A 141 13.80 -8.14 -3.71
CA PHE A 141 14.58 -8.87 -4.70
C PHE A 141 14.79 -8.05 -5.97
N LEU A 142 13.75 -7.45 -6.52
CA LEU A 142 13.83 -6.55 -7.67
C LEU A 142 14.71 -5.33 -7.38
N PHE A 143 14.58 -4.73 -6.21
CA PHE A 143 15.42 -3.63 -5.77
C PHE A 143 16.90 -4.01 -5.74
N LEU A 144 17.25 -5.16 -5.18
CA LEU A 144 18.60 -5.67 -5.14
C LEU A 144 19.15 -5.99 -6.54
N LEU A 145 18.34 -6.55 -7.43
CA LEU A 145 18.73 -6.80 -8.83
C LEU A 145 19.04 -5.50 -9.56
N VAL A 146 18.20 -4.49 -9.40
CA VAL A 146 18.36 -3.19 -10.05
C VAL A 146 19.62 -2.48 -9.54
N THR A 147 19.81 -2.42 -8.23
CA THR A 147 20.98 -1.77 -7.60
C THR A 147 22.27 -2.56 -7.80
N GLY A 148 22.21 -3.88 -7.74
CA GLY A 148 23.36 -4.77 -7.97
C GLY A 148 23.93 -4.69 -9.39
N ARG A 149 23.06 -4.56 -10.39
CA ARG A 149 23.47 -4.35 -11.79
C ARG A 149 24.24 -3.04 -11.99
N LEU A 150 23.93 -2.01 -11.20
CA LEU A 150 24.65 -0.72 -11.26
C LEU A 150 26.05 -0.83 -10.72
N LYS A 151 26.23 -1.42 -9.54
CA LYS A 151 27.55 -1.62 -8.93
C LYS A 151 28.50 -2.43 -9.84
N LYS A 152 27.93 -3.40 -10.57
CA LYS A 152 28.71 -4.21 -11.51
C LYS A 152 29.16 -3.40 -12.74
N LYS A 153 28.32 -2.48 -13.24
CA LYS A 153 28.67 -1.60 -14.36
C LYS A 153 29.72 -0.56 -13.98
N GLU A 154 29.61 0.06 -12.80
CA GLU A 154 30.61 1.00 -12.31
C GLU A 154 32.00 0.39 -12.13
N LYS A 155 32.06 -0.84 -11.60
CA LYS A 155 33.32 -1.58 -11.46
C LYS A 155 33.98 -1.91 -12.80
N GLN A 156 33.20 -2.20 -13.84
CA GLN A 156 33.73 -2.44 -15.19
C GLN A 156 34.22 -1.15 -15.84
N GLN A 157 33.57 -0.01 -15.60
CA GLN A 157 33.97 1.26 -16.18
C GLN A 157 35.26 1.85 -15.53
N LYS A 158 35.55 1.50 -14.27
CA LYS A 158 36.79 1.88 -13.58
C LYS A 158 38.01 0.97 -13.93
N ARG A 159 37.76 -0.14 -14.60
CA ARG A 159 38.81 -1.10 -15.01
C ARG A 159 39.28 -0.92 -16.47
N ASN A 160 38.54 -0.18 -17.27
CA ASN A 160 38.90 0.24 -18.63
C ASN A 160 39.33 1.72 -18.64
#